data_2c733fe8b6ee07cba766c5c88a1a21bc
#
_entry.id   2c733fe8b6ee07cba766c5c88a1a21bc
#
_cell.length_a   1.000
_cell.length_b   1.000
_cell.length_c   1.000
_cell.angle_alpha   90.00
_cell.angle_beta   90.00
_cell.angle_gamma   90.00
#
_symmetry.space_group_name_H-M   'P 1'
#
loop_
_entity.id
_entity.type
_entity.pdbx_description
1 polymer ?
#
loop_
_entity_poly.entity_id
_entity_poly.type
_entity_poly.pdbx_seq_one_letter_code
_entity_poly.pdbx_strand_id
1 'polypeptide(L)'
;NEVAGWERALAYNSNREKLSKYLKEVPLRENEWDTRHVPYDVANAEHLAMSDSVGMINLSHFPIMDIKGPDAERMLEYLSVAKVGGNTPEGKVIYTNFLEEDGGVHADLTISRLASDSYRVVTGGADGNRDWVTLRNYRDDNGLNADINIRTHDIATIGLWGPKAVNALGNFIDPSEIDISNFPFVTAKNLTLNLLGGKKVDVWAARISYVGESGWEIYFNNNKEDGLAIYDSLLEVGVVPVGIETYANSRRLEKSFRLQGADLETEYTAIEAAIQ
;
A
#
# COMPACT_ATOMS: atom_id res chain seq x y z
N ASN A 1 12.33 6.37 -11.15
CA ASN A 1 11.27 7.35 -11.35
C ASN A 1 11.10 8.19 -10.07
N GLU A 2 10.94 9.48 -10.24
CA GLU A 2 10.71 10.43 -9.14
C GLU A 2 9.28 10.95 -9.24
N VAL A 3 8.54 10.96 -8.11
CA VAL A 3 7.20 11.54 -8.00
C VAL A 3 7.10 12.22 -6.64
N ALA A 4 6.72 13.50 -6.64
CA ALA A 4 6.57 14.34 -5.45
C ALA A 4 7.81 14.33 -4.52
N GLY A 5 9.01 14.28 -5.10
CA GLY A 5 10.28 14.22 -4.39
C GLY A 5 10.74 12.81 -3.96
N TRP A 6 9.93 11.77 -4.21
CA TRP A 6 10.28 10.39 -3.89
C TRP A 6 10.89 9.66 -5.08
N GLU A 7 12.08 9.09 -4.88
CA GLU A 7 12.69 8.18 -5.85
C GLU A 7 12.11 6.76 -5.70
N ARG A 8 11.64 6.19 -6.82
CA ARG A 8 11.05 4.85 -6.86
C ARG A 8 11.69 4.02 -7.95
N ALA A 9 12.05 2.78 -7.65
CA ALA A 9 12.51 1.85 -8.67
C ALA A 9 11.37 1.53 -9.65
N LEU A 10 11.62 1.65 -10.95
CA LEU A 10 10.67 1.20 -11.99
C LEU A 10 10.61 -0.32 -12.04
N ALA A 11 11.79 -0.95 -12.06
CA ALA A 11 12.02 -2.40 -11.97
C ALA A 11 13.44 -2.62 -11.45
N TYR A 12 13.78 -3.84 -11.07
CA TYR A 12 15.10 -4.19 -10.53
C TYR A 12 15.94 -4.96 -11.54
N ASN A 13 16.95 -4.34 -12.13
CA ASN A 13 17.87 -5.02 -13.07
C ASN A 13 18.53 -6.28 -12.50
N SER A 14 18.72 -6.35 -11.18
CA SER A 14 19.18 -7.56 -10.49
C SER A 14 18.26 -8.78 -10.67
N ASN A 15 17.01 -8.57 -11.09
CA ASN A 15 16.08 -9.64 -11.38
C ASN A 15 16.32 -10.32 -12.74
N ARG A 16 17.10 -9.73 -13.65
CA ARG A 16 17.33 -10.31 -15.00
C ARG A 16 17.81 -11.75 -14.96
N GLU A 17 18.76 -12.04 -14.11
CA GLU A 17 19.29 -13.39 -13.96
C GLU A 17 18.29 -14.29 -13.22
N LYS A 18 17.76 -13.83 -12.09
CA LYS A 18 16.83 -14.57 -11.24
C LYS A 18 15.52 -14.93 -11.95
N LEU A 19 15.02 -14.04 -12.81
CA LEU A 19 13.75 -14.17 -13.54
C LEU A 19 13.93 -14.58 -15.00
N SER A 20 15.07 -15.18 -15.36
CA SER A 20 15.38 -15.57 -16.74
C SER A 20 14.33 -16.47 -17.41
N LYS A 21 13.58 -17.25 -16.63
CA LYS A 21 12.43 -18.04 -17.10
C LYS A 21 11.35 -17.11 -17.66
N TYR A 22 10.93 -16.12 -16.91
CA TYR A 22 9.85 -15.19 -17.28
C TYR A 22 10.25 -14.22 -18.40
N LEU A 23 11.52 -13.81 -18.45
CA LEU A 23 12.03 -12.97 -19.54
C LEU A 23 11.86 -13.62 -20.93
N LYS A 24 11.86 -14.97 -20.97
CA LYS A 24 11.62 -15.71 -22.23
C LYS A 24 10.14 -15.80 -22.58
N GLU A 25 9.24 -15.69 -21.61
CA GLU A 25 7.79 -15.76 -21.80
C GLU A 25 7.20 -14.44 -22.32
N VAL A 26 7.83 -13.32 -22.00
CA VAL A 26 7.38 -11.97 -22.38
C VAL A 26 8.49 -11.20 -23.11
N PRO A 27 8.82 -11.57 -24.35
CA PRO A 27 9.83 -10.87 -25.12
C PRO A 27 9.36 -9.44 -25.44
N LEU A 28 10.29 -8.50 -25.43
CA LEU A 28 10.03 -7.13 -25.88
C LEU A 28 9.56 -7.14 -27.33
N ARG A 29 8.61 -6.31 -27.66
CA ARG A 29 8.17 -6.06 -29.04
C ARG A 29 9.15 -5.09 -29.70
N GLU A 30 9.57 -5.40 -30.94
CA GLU A 30 10.58 -4.60 -31.66
C GLU A 30 10.12 -3.15 -31.92
N ASN A 31 8.83 -2.88 -31.94
CA ASN A 31 8.23 -1.59 -32.29
C ASN A 31 7.47 -0.95 -31.13
N GLU A 32 7.83 -1.25 -29.88
CA GLU A 32 7.21 -0.58 -28.75
C GLU A 32 7.57 0.90 -28.69
N TRP A 33 6.54 1.72 -28.43
CA TRP A 33 6.69 3.13 -28.23
C TRP A 33 7.57 3.38 -26.98
N ASP A 34 8.68 4.03 -27.19
CA ASP A 34 9.65 4.48 -26.16
C ASP A 34 9.91 3.51 -24.98
N THR A 35 10.58 2.42 -25.25
CA THR A 35 11.06 1.48 -24.22
C THR A 35 12.35 1.94 -23.51
N ARG A 36 12.91 3.09 -23.88
CA ARG A 36 14.25 3.54 -23.44
C ARG A 36 14.34 3.86 -21.96
N HIS A 37 13.24 4.24 -21.33
CA HIS A 37 13.22 4.71 -19.93
C HIS A 37 12.65 3.69 -18.95
N VAL A 38 11.92 2.70 -19.43
CA VAL A 38 11.31 1.65 -18.59
C VAL A 38 11.84 0.30 -19.03
N PRO A 39 12.46 -0.48 -18.13
CA PRO A 39 12.92 -1.84 -18.45
C PRO A 39 11.70 -2.79 -18.45
N TYR A 40 10.83 -2.66 -19.44
CA TYR A 40 9.56 -3.40 -19.54
C TYR A 40 9.75 -4.92 -19.54
N ASP A 41 10.84 -5.44 -20.10
CA ASP A 41 11.17 -6.86 -20.05
C ASP A 41 11.31 -7.34 -18.60
N VAL A 42 12.03 -6.57 -17.77
CA VAL A 42 12.19 -6.89 -16.34
C VAL A 42 10.89 -6.67 -15.58
N ALA A 43 10.19 -5.56 -15.81
CA ALA A 43 8.90 -5.29 -15.17
C ALA A 43 7.86 -6.38 -15.48
N ASN A 44 7.80 -6.86 -16.73
CA ASN A 44 6.94 -7.98 -17.12
C ASN A 44 7.34 -9.29 -16.42
N ALA A 45 8.64 -9.56 -16.30
CA ALA A 45 9.12 -10.72 -15.55
C ALA A 45 8.80 -10.64 -14.06
N GLU A 46 8.92 -9.46 -13.45
CA GLU A 46 8.49 -9.19 -12.06
C GLU A 46 6.99 -9.39 -11.88
N HIS A 47 6.18 -8.94 -12.84
CA HIS A 47 4.74 -9.16 -12.88
C HIS A 47 4.38 -10.65 -12.82
N LEU A 48 4.97 -11.45 -13.70
CA LEU A 48 4.75 -12.90 -13.73
C LEU A 48 5.26 -13.59 -12.47
N ALA A 49 6.41 -13.18 -11.95
CA ALA A 49 6.96 -13.72 -10.72
C ALA A 49 6.05 -13.48 -9.51
N MET A 50 5.46 -12.28 -9.40
CA MET A 50 4.48 -11.96 -8.35
C MET A 50 3.19 -12.77 -8.53
N SER A 51 2.73 -12.96 -9.77
CA SER A 51 1.54 -13.76 -10.09
C SER A 51 1.68 -15.23 -9.75
N ASP A 52 2.87 -15.82 -10.00
CA ASP A 52 3.13 -17.24 -9.79
C ASP A 52 3.63 -17.56 -8.38
N SER A 53 4.17 -16.59 -7.68
CA SER A 53 4.87 -16.81 -6.41
C SER A 53 4.58 -15.70 -5.40
N VAL A 54 5.58 -14.85 -5.15
CA VAL A 54 5.46 -13.75 -4.18
C VAL A 54 6.43 -12.64 -4.53
N GLY A 55 5.93 -11.40 -4.50
CA GLY A 55 6.72 -10.20 -4.68
C GLY A 55 6.65 -9.27 -3.49
N MET A 56 7.68 -8.43 -3.32
CA MET A 56 7.68 -7.34 -2.36
C MET A 56 8.02 -6.01 -3.01
N ILE A 57 7.42 -4.93 -2.51
CA ILE A 57 7.69 -3.58 -2.97
C ILE A 57 7.88 -2.62 -1.80
N ASN A 58 8.78 -1.65 -1.95
CA ASN A 58 8.92 -0.55 -1.00
C ASN A 58 7.84 0.50 -1.25
N LEU A 59 6.94 0.68 -0.28
CA LEU A 59 5.84 1.65 -0.27
C LEU A 59 6.05 2.78 0.75
N SER A 60 7.27 2.94 1.28
CA SER A 60 7.56 3.96 2.31
C SER A 60 7.35 5.40 1.84
N HIS A 61 7.10 5.61 0.55
CA HIS A 61 6.73 6.89 -0.02
C HIS A 61 5.23 7.22 0.11
N PHE A 62 4.40 6.29 0.60
CA PHE A 62 2.99 6.57 0.83
C PHE A 62 2.83 7.42 2.09
N PRO A 63 2.12 8.56 1.99
CA PRO A 63 1.86 9.40 3.15
C PRO A 63 1.00 8.69 4.18
N ILE A 64 1.42 8.79 5.43
CA ILE A 64 0.75 8.19 6.60
C ILE A 64 0.42 9.31 7.57
N MET A 65 -0.85 9.37 7.98
CA MET A 65 -1.35 10.32 8.96
C MET A 65 -2.11 9.56 10.06
N ASP A 66 -1.70 9.73 11.31
CA ASP A 66 -2.46 9.23 12.45
C ASP A 66 -3.34 10.38 12.99
N ILE A 67 -4.64 10.13 13.06
CA ILE A 67 -5.66 11.10 13.50
C ILE A 67 -6.23 10.60 14.81
N LYS A 68 -6.17 11.44 15.84
CA LYS A 68 -6.62 11.06 17.18
C LYS A 68 -7.38 12.18 17.87
N GLY A 69 -8.47 11.83 18.52
CA GLY A 69 -9.27 12.75 19.33
C GLY A 69 -10.75 12.44 19.30
N PRO A 70 -11.55 13.10 20.17
CA PRO A 70 -12.97 12.81 20.29
C PRO A 70 -13.78 13.11 19.02
N ASP A 71 -13.29 14.01 18.14
CA ASP A 71 -13.95 14.34 16.88
C ASP A 71 -13.29 13.65 15.66
N ALA A 72 -12.30 12.76 15.85
CA ALA A 72 -11.60 12.09 14.76
C ALA A 72 -12.57 11.25 13.89
N GLU A 73 -13.46 10.46 14.53
CA GLU A 73 -14.49 9.70 13.84
C GLU A 73 -15.42 10.60 13.01
N ARG A 74 -15.96 11.65 13.66
CA ARG A 74 -16.86 12.59 13.01
C ARG A 74 -16.24 13.29 11.80
N MET A 75 -14.97 13.68 11.91
CA MET A 75 -14.22 14.31 10.84
C MET A 75 -14.05 13.37 9.63
N LEU A 76 -13.60 12.16 9.90
CA LEU A 76 -13.35 11.17 8.84
C LEU A 76 -14.65 10.66 8.21
N GLU A 77 -15.71 10.46 9.00
CA GLU A 77 -17.02 10.05 8.50
C GLU A 77 -17.63 11.09 7.55
N TYR A 78 -17.43 12.37 7.81
CA TYR A 78 -17.93 13.43 6.94
C TYR A 78 -17.19 13.51 5.60
N LEU A 79 -15.86 13.36 5.65
CA LEU A 79 -15.02 13.49 4.44
C LEU A 79 -15.05 12.24 3.56
N SER A 80 -15.42 11.09 4.13
CA SER A 80 -15.34 9.80 3.44
C SER A 80 -16.65 9.40 2.79
N VAL A 81 -16.56 8.79 1.60
CA VAL A 81 -17.72 8.15 0.95
C VAL A 81 -18.15 6.88 1.71
N ALA A 82 -17.18 6.08 2.12
CA ALA A 82 -17.45 4.88 2.89
C ALA A 82 -17.68 5.20 4.38
N LYS A 83 -18.49 4.38 5.04
CA LYS A 83 -18.73 4.50 6.47
C LYS A 83 -17.48 4.13 7.26
N VAL A 84 -16.97 5.07 8.05
CA VAL A 84 -15.74 4.91 8.85
C VAL A 84 -16.06 4.64 10.32
N GLY A 85 -17.12 5.28 10.84
CA GLY A 85 -17.48 5.29 12.25
C GLY A 85 -18.52 4.26 12.66
N GLY A 86 -19.15 4.53 13.82
CA GLY A 86 -20.20 3.69 14.39
C GLY A 86 -19.69 2.34 14.89
N ASN A 87 -20.25 1.25 14.36
CA ASN A 87 -19.89 -0.10 14.77
C ASN A 87 -18.67 -0.69 14.03
N THR A 88 -17.88 0.15 13.36
CA THR A 88 -16.64 -0.31 12.74
C THR A 88 -15.67 -0.82 13.82
N PRO A 89 -15.26 -2.09 13.79
CA PRO A 89 -14.38 -2.63 14.81
C PRO A 89 -12.96 -2.07 14.71
N GLU A 90 -12.24 -2.07 15.83
CA GLU A 90 -10.80 -1.82 15.84
C GLU A 90 -10.08 -2.85 14.94
N GLY A 91 -9.04 -2.41 14.25
CA GLY A 91 -8.34 -3.21 13.25
C GLY A 91 -9.04 -3.31 11.90
N LYS A 92 -10.22 -2.72 11.70
CA LYS A 92 -10.84 -2.65 10.37
C LYS A 92 -10.09 -1.67 9.48
N VAL A 93 -9.82 -2.09 8.24
CA VAL A 93 -9.31 -1.22 7.17
C VAL A 93 -10.44 -0.94 6.19
N ILE A 94 -10.60 0.32 5.83
CA ILE A 94 -11.67 0.81 4.96
C ILE A 94 -11.02 1.51 3.77
N TYR A 95 -11.29 1.04 2.57
CA TYR A 95 -10.99 1.78 1.35
C TYR A 95 -12.09 2.80 1.12
N THR A 96 -11.71 4.04 0.81
CA THR A 96 -12.65 5.14 0.60
C THR A 96 -12.05 6.25 -0.26
N ASN A 97 -12.92 7.16 -0.67
CA ASN A 97 -12.54 8.38 -1.38
C ASN A 97 -13.00 9.59 -0.57
N PHE A 98 -12.25 10.69 -0.68
CA PHE A 98 -12.75 12.02 -0.40
C PHE A 98 -13.27 12.63 -1.70
N LEU A 99 -14.34 13.38 -1.64
CA LEU A 99 -14.95 14.03 -2.80
C LEU A 99 -14.92 15.54 -2.67
N GLU A 100 -14.90 16.22 -3.80
CA GLU A 100 -15.23 17.63 -3.91
C GLU A 100 -16.75 17.86 -3.79
N GLU A 101 -17.18 19.11 -3.63
CA GLU A 101 -18.61 19.46 -3.47
C GLU A 101 -19.46 19.06 -4.67
N ASP A 102 -18.88 19.02 -5.86
CA ASP A 102 -19.52 18.56 -7.11
C ASP A 102 -19.47 17.06 -7.32
N GLY A 103 -18.85 16.31 -6.40
CA GLY A 103 -18.73 14.86 -6.40
C GLY A 103 -17.49 14.31 -7.12
N GLY A 104 -16.60 15.19 -7.61
CA GLY A 104 -15.32 14.79 -8.18
C GLY A 104 -14.42 14.10 -7.16
N VAL A 105 -13.64 13.09 -7.59
CA VAL A 105 -12.77 12.32 -6.69
C VAL A 105 -11.55 13.14 -6.31
N HIS A 106 -11.52 13.63 -5.08
CA HIS A 106 -10.40 14.41 -4.53
C HIS A 106 -9.24 13.52 -4.08
N ALA A 107 -9.53 12.46 -3.35
CA ALA A 107 -8.51 11.54 -2.82
C ALA A 107 -8.97 10.10 -2.84
N ASP A 108 -8.00 9.21 -3.04
CA ASP A 108 -8.13 7.75 -2.98
C ASP A 108 -7.23 7.24 -1.85
N LEU A 109 -7.83 6.61 -0.82
CA LEU A 109 -7.12 6.34 0.42
C LEU A 109 -7.69 5.16 1.21
N THR A 110 -6.94 4.72 2.20
CA THR A 110 -7.42 3.77 3.21
C THR A 110 -7.45 4.41 4.58
N ILE A 111 -8.48 4.08 5.36
CA ILE A 111 -8.63 4.48 6.76
C ILE A 111 -8.67 3.21 7.62
N SER A 112 -7.77 3.11 8.57
CA SER A 112 -7.74 1.99 9.53
C SER A 112 -8.11 2.49 10.92
N ARG A 113 -9.08 1.84 11.57
CA ARG A 113 -9.42 2.15 12.96
C ARG A 113 -8.40 1.48 13.89
N LEU A 114 -7.59 2.29 14.56
CA LEU A 114 -6.55 1.81 15.50
C LEU A 114 -7.09 1.65 16.92
N ALA A 115 -8.01 2.51 17.33
CA ALA A 115 -8.69 2.50 18.61
C ALA A 115 -10.02 3.25 18.50
N SER A 116 -10.76 3.38 19.59
CA SER A 116 -12.07 4.06 19.63
C SER A 116 -12.05 5.50 19.09
N ASP A 117 -10.94 6.22 19.31
CA ASP A 117 -10.73 7.62 18.94
C ASP A 117 -9.48 7.83 18.07
N SER A 118 -8.94 6.77 17.46
CA SER A 118 -7.68 6.83 16.75
C SER A 118 -7.75 6.08 15.43
N TYR A 119 -7.29 6.75 14.37
CA TYR A 119 -7.36 6.27 12.99
C TYR A 119 -6.05 6.51 12.27
N ARG A 120 -5.70 5.62 11.35
CA ARG A 120 -4.60 5.78 10.41
C ARG A 120 -5.14 5.98 9.01
N VAL A 121 -4.73 7.07 8.37
CA VAL A 121 -5.02 7.39 6.98
C VAL A 121 -3.74 7.14 6.17
N VAL A 122 -3.86 6.38 5.08
CA VAL A 122 -2.78 6.17 4.11
C VAL A 122 -3.30 6.57 2.74
N THR A 123 -2.60 7.47 2.08
CA THR A 123 -3.01 8.07 0.81
C THR A 123 -1.96 7.88 -0.28
N GLY A 124 -2.28 8.25 -1.52
CA GLY A 124 -1.39 8.11 -2.67
C GLY A 124 -0.06 8.86 -2.51
N GLY A 125 1.01 8.28 -3.00
CA GLY A 125 2.38 8.79 -2.79
C GLY A 125 2.64 10.22 -3.29
N ALA A 126 1.82 10.74 -4.20
CA ALA A 126 1.91 12.12 -4.71
C ALA A 126 1.04 13.13 -3.94
N ASP A 127 0.05 12.65 -3.17
CA ASP A 127 -1.10 13.44 -2.75
C ASP A 127 -1.06 13.89 -1.29
N GLY A 128 -0.11 13.41 -0.51
CA GLY A 128 -0.08 13.56 0.95
C GLY A 128 -0.19 14.99 1.48
N ASN A 129 0.45 15.97 0.84
CA ASN A 129 0.36 17.36 1.27
C ASN A 129 -1.03 17.94 1.00
N ARG A 130 -1.62 17.62 -0.14
CA ARG A 130 -2.97 18.04 -0.50
C ARG A 130 -3.98 17.46 0.50
N ASP A 131 -3.94 16.18 0.72
CA ASP A 131 -4.86 15.47 1.59
C ASP A 131 -4.73 15.88 3.06
N TRP A 132 -3.49 16.13 3.52
CA TRP A 132 -3.25 16.72 4.84
C TRP A 132 -3.86 18.11 4.98
N VAL A 133 -3.72 18.96 3.96
CA VAL A 133 -4.33 20.31 3.96
C VAL A 133 -5.85 20.21 4.02
N THR A 134 -6.46 19.30 3.28
CA THR A 134 -7.91 19.05 3.30
C THR A 134 -8.38 18.65 4.69
N LEU A 135 -7.74 17.68 5.31
CA LEU A 135 -8.04 17.23 6.68
C LEU A 135 -7.88 18.37 7.70
N ARG A 136 -6.77 19.10 7.64
CA ARG A 136 -6.48 20.21 8.55
C ARG A 136 -7.52 21.33 8.40
N ASN A 137 -7.80 21.78 7.18
CA ASN A 137 -8.73 22.86 6.92
C ASN A 137 -10.12 22.48 7.42
N TYR A 138 -10.62 21.29 7.09
CA TYR A 138 -11.92 20.83 7.57
C TYR A 138 -11.99 20.79 9.10
N ARG A 139 -10.94 20.29 9.77
CA ARG A 139 -10.84 20.33 11.23
C ARG A 139 -10.94 21.76 11.78
N ASP A 140 -10.13 22.66 11.25
CA ASP A 140 -9.99 24.03 11.75
C ASP A 140 -11.28 24.84 11.50
N ASP A 141 -11.85 24.75 10.31
CA ASP A 141 -13.08 25.46 9.92
C ASP A 141 -14.31 25.03 10.75
N ASN A 142 -14.32 23.78 11.22
CA ASN A 142 -15.40 23.22 12.03
C ASN A 142 -15.08 23.16 13.53
N GLY A 143 -13.93 23.66 13.98
CA GLY A 143 -13.54 23.68 15.38
C GLY A 143 -13.46 22.29 16.02
N LEU A 144 -13.02 21.27 15.25
CA LEU A 144 -13.00 19.88 15.70
C LEU A 144 -11.77 19.60 16.56
N ASN A 145 -11.98 18.84 17.63
CA ASN A 145 -10.91 18.37 18.52
C ASN A 145 -10.35 17.04 18.02
N ALA A 146 -9.43 17.12 17.05
CA ALA A 146 -8.73 15.99 16.47
C ALA A 146 -7.29 16.38 16.13
N ASP A 147 -6.31 15.68 16.68
CA ASP A 147 -4.90 15.83 16.32
C ASP A 147 -4.61 15.07 15.02
N ILE A 148 -3.88 15.70 14.10
CA ILE A 148 -3.45 15.11 12.85
C ILE A 148 -1.92 15.04 12.85
N ASN A 149 -1.38 13.85 12.99
CA ASN A 149 0.06 13.61 13.10
C ASN A 149 0.59 12.95 11.82
N ILE A 150 1.47 13.64 11.10
CA ILE A 150 2.15 13.08 9.92
C ILE A 150 3.19 12.06 10.40
N ARG A 151 3.08 10.82 9.92
CA ARG A 151 3.93 9.70 10.29
C ARG A 151 4.80 9.17 9.15
N THR A 152 4.73 9.80 7.98
CA THR A 152 5.41 9.35 6.75
C THR A 152 6.90 9.13 6.93
N HIS A 153 7.56 9.95 7.78
CA HIS A 153 9.00 9.81 8.03
C HIS A 153 9.33 8.88 9.21
N ASP A 154 8.33 8.53 10.02
CA ASP A 154 8.50 7.67 11.20
C ASP A 154 8.24 6.19 10.88
N ILE A 155 7.47 5.91 9.83
CA ILE A 155 7.00 4.58 9.46
C ILE A 155 7.45 4.26 8.05
N ALA A 156 8.09 3.11 7.88
CA ALA A 156 8.39 2.51 6.59
C ALA A 156 7.38 1.42 6.27
N THR A 157 7.16 1.16 4.99
CA THR A 157 6.16 0.18 4.53
C THR A 157 6.73 -0.72 3.44
N ILE A 158 6.57 -2.03 3.62
CA ILE A 158 6.82 -3.03 2.58
C ILE A 158 5.49 -3.71 2.25
N GLY A 159 5.12 -3.68 0.97
CA GLY A 159 4.05 -4.51 0.43
C GLY A 159 4.56 -5.91 0.10
N LEU A 160 3.83 -6.95 0.49
CA LEU A 160 4.14 -8.36 0.26
C LEU A 160 2.91 -9.05 -0.30
N TRP A 161 2.94 -9.46 -1.57
CA TRP A 161 1.80 -10.10 -2.23
C TRP A 161 2.17 -11.22 -3.17
N GLY A 162 1.26 -12.15 -3.33
CA GLY A 162 1.32 -13.27 -4.25
C GLY A 162 0.69 -14.52 -3.67
N PRO A 163 0.45 -15.56 -4.47
CA PRO A 163 -0.16 -16.81 -3.99
C PRO A 163 0.67 -17.51 -2.91
N LYS A 164 1.97 -17.23 -2.82
CA LYS A 164 2.87 -17.79 -1.79
C LYS A 164 3.21 -16.80 -0.67
N ALA A 165 2.51 -15.66 -0.57
CA ALA A 165 2.80 -14.65 0.46
C ALA A 165 2.63 -15.20 1.88
N VAL A 166 1.62 -16.03 2.13
CA VAL A 166 1.42 -16.70 3.42
C VAL A 166 2.60 -17.62 3.76
N ASN A 167 3.08 -18.39 2.79
CA ASN A 167 4.22 -19.28 2.99
C ASN A 167 5.52 -18.48 3.26
N ALA A 168 5.73 -17.39 2.54
CA ALA A 168 6.90 -16.54 2.73
C ALA A 168 6.92 -15.89 4.13
N LEU A 169 5.80 -15.25 4.53
CA LEU A 169 5.71 -14.61 5.84
C LEU A 169 5.71 -15.62 6.99
N GLY A 170 5.15 -16.82 6.79
CA GLY A 170 5.12 -17.92 7.75
C GLY A 170 6.49 -18.49 8.14
N ASN A 171 7.59 -18.08 7.47
CA ASN A 171 8.94 -18.36 7.94
C ASN A 171 9.33 -17.53 9.18
N PHE A 172 8.62 -16.43 9.43
CA PHE A 172 8.98 -15.42 10.44
C PHE A 172 7.93 -15.25 11.52
N ILE A 173 6.78 -15.91 11.40
CA ILE A 173 5.66 -15.87 12.35
C ILE A 173 4.91 -17.19 12.32
N ASP A 174 4.19 -17.51 13.39
CA ASP A 174 3.32 -18.68 13.39
C ASP A 174 2.26 -18.55 12.27
N PRO A 175 2.19 -19.49 11.33
CA PRO A 175 1.22 -19.45 10.23
C PRO A 175 -0.24 -19.30 10.70
N SER A 176 -0.58 -19.77 11.89
CA SER A 176 -1.92 -19.60 12.45
C SER A 176 -2.28 -18.14 12.73
N GLU A 177 -1.30 -17.29 13.01
CA GLU A 177 -1.52 -15.84 13.24
C GLU A 177 -1.87 -15.08 11.95
N ILE A 178 -1.46 -15.59 10.80
CA ILE A 178 -1.66 -14.97 9.49
C ILE A 178 -2.64 -15.74 8.59
N ASP A 179 -3.26 -16.80 9.12
CA ASP A 179 -4.34 -17.50 8.44
C ASP A 179 -5.54 -16.58 8.21
N ILE A 180 -6.33 -16.86 7.16
CA ILE A 180 -7.48 -16.02 6.78
C ILE A 180 -8.56 -15.96 7.86
N SER A 181 -8.70 -16.99 8.68
CA SER A 181 -9.65 -17.03 9.78
C SER A 181 -9.24 -16.12 10.95
N ASN A 182 -7.96 -15.98 11.21
CA ASN A 182 -7.39 -15.18 12.29
C ASN A 182 -6.92 -13.79 11.85
N PHE A 183 -6.75 -13.61 10.55
CA PHE A 183 -6.40 -12.33 9.94
C PHE A 183 -7.19 -12.12 8.63
N PRO A 184 -8.48 -11.78 8.72
CA PRO A 184 -9.35 -11.59 7.56
C PRO A 184 -8.88 -10.45 6.63
N PHE A 185 -9.30 -10.50 5.37
CA PHE A 185 -9.08 -9.40 4.43
C PHE A 185 -9.75 -8.11 4.92
N VAL A 186 -9.15 -6.96 4.58
CA VAL A 186 -9.50 -5.61 5.05
C VAL A 186 -9.49 -5.46 6.57
N THR A 187 -8.53 -6.14 7.22
CA THR A 187 -8.21 -5.92 8.64
C THR A 187 -6.72 -5.66 8.83
N ALA A 188 -6.37 -5.11 9.99
CA ALA A 188 -5.00 -4.84 10.38
C ALA A 188 -4.78 -5.18 11.85
N LYS A 189 -3.56 -5.59 12.19
CA LYS A 189 -3.16 -5.88 13.57
C LYS A 189 -1.66 -5.79 13.77
N ASN A 190 -1.25 -5.71 15.03
CA ASN A 190 0.15 -5.82 15.40
C ASN A 190 0.62 -7.27 15.33
N LEU A 191 1.84 -7.46 14.85
CA LEU A 191 2.54 -8.75 14.76
C LEU A 191 4.00 -8.56 15.18
N THR A 192 4.65 -9.63 15.62
CA THR A 192 6.10 -9.66 15.86
C THR A 192 6.74 -10.64 14.91
N LEU A 193 7.60 -10.17 14.00
CA LEU A 193 8.36 -11.01 13.08
C LEU A 193 9.66 -11.50 13.73
N ASN A 194 9.91 -12.81 13.70
CA ASN A 194 11.16 -13.43 14.14
C ASN A 194 12.04 -13.66 12.91
N LEU A 195 12.84 -12.65 12.57
CA LEU A 195 13.63 -12.61 11.34
C LEU A 195 14.87 -13.49 11.41
N LEU A 196 15.51 -13.70 10.27
CA LEU A 196 16.78 -14.41 10.19
C LEU A 196 17.84 -13.74 11.07
N GLY A 197 18.72 -14.54 11.65
CA GLY A 197 19.70 -14.06 12.63
C GLY A 197 19.12 -13.81 14.04
N GLY A 198 17.83 -14.13 14.27
CA GLY A 198 17.20 -14.05 15.59
C GLY A 198 16.71 -12.65 15.96
N LYS A 199 16.72 -11.70 15.02
CA LYS A 199 16.16 -10.35 15.26
C LYS A 199 14.64 -10.41 15.31
N LYS A 200 14.05 -9.74 16.29
CA LYS A 200 12.60 -9.53 16.39
C LYS A 200 12.24 -8.11 15.99
N VAL A 201 11.22 -7.98 15.17
CA VAL A 201 10.70 -6.67 14.75
C VAL A 201 9.20 -6.65 14.93
N ASP A 202 8.73 -5.67 15.70
CA ASP A 202 7.30 -5.41 15.82
C ASP A 202 6.81 -4.62 14.62
N VAL A 203 5.73 -5.09 14.01
CA VAL A 203 5.11 -4.50 12.83
C VAL A 203 3.61 -4.34 13.03
N TRP A 204 3.03 -3.36 12.37
CA TRP A 204 1.60 -3.29 12.17
C TRP A 204 1.32 -3.72 10.72
N ALA A 205 0.54 -4.75 10.52
CA ALA A 205 0.26 -5.29 9.20
C ALA A 205 -1.22 -5.10 8.83
N ALA A 206 -1.47 -4.66 7.60
CA ALA A 206 -2.80 -4.53 7.01
C ALA A 206 -2.97 -5.56 5.89
N ARG A 207 -3.97 -6.43 5.99
CA ARG A 207 -4.28 -7.42 4.97
C ARG A 207 -5.15 -6.81 3.88
N ILE A 208 -4.52 -6.09 2.98
CA ILE A 208 -5.10 -5.41 1.83
C ILE A 208 -4.25 -5.66 0.59
N SER A 209 -4.79 -5.37 -0.60
CA SER A 209 -4.07 -5.60 -1.83
C SER A 209 -4.50 -4.61 -2.91
N TYR A 210 -3.53 -3.97 -3.55
CA TYR A 210 -3.70 -3.18 -4.77
C TYR A 210 -3.26 -3.95 -6.03
N VAL A 211 -2.68 -5.12 -5.86
CA VAL A 211 -2.22 -5.99 -6.97
C VAL A 211 -3.13 -7.19 -7.22
N GLY A 212 -4.19 -7.31 -6.40
CA GLY A 212 -5.20 -8.37 -6.52
C GLY A 212 -4.74 -9.76 -6.10
N GLU A 213 -3.59 -9.86 -5.42
CA GLU A 213 -3.07 -11.08 -4.83
C GLU A 213 -3.20 -11.04 -3.30
N SER A 214 -3.20 -12.21 -2.65
CA SER A 214 -3.18 -12.30 -1.19
C SER A 214 -1.87 -11.74 -0.61
N GLY A 215 -1.95 -11.06 0.51
CA GLY A 215 -0.76 -10.53 1.19
C GLY A 215 -1.07 -9.37 2.11
N TRP A 216 -0.06 -8.56 2.39
CA TRP A 216 -0.12 -7.50 3.38
C TRP A 216 0.71 -6.28 3.00
N GLU A 217 0.31 -5.13 3.50
CA GLU A 217 1.18 -4.00 3.75
C GLU A 217 1.73 -4.14 5.17
N ILE A 218 3.06 -4.15 5.31
CA ILE A 218 3.78 -4.36 6.56
C ILE A 218 4.44 -3.03 6.92
N TYR A 219 3.98 -2.43 8.01
CA TYR A 219 4.41 -1.14 8.52
C TYR A 219 5.30 -1.33 9.74
N PHE A 220 6.43 -0.66 9.78
CA PHE A 220 7.41 -0.76 10.85
C PHE A 220 8.12 0.57 11.08
N ASN A 221 8.82 0.72 12.20
CA ASN A 221 9.58 1.93 12.48
C ASN A 221 10.61 2.18 11.39
N ASN A 222 10.64 3.40 10.85
CA ASN A 222 11.54 3.77 9.77
C ASN A 222 12.99 3.93 10.28
N ASN A 223 13.61 2.81 10.59
CA ASN A 223 15.03 2.73 10.87
C ASN A 223 15.72 1.73 9.93
N LYS A 224 16.97 2.01 9.62
CA LYS A 224 17.74 1.23 8.65
C LYS A 224 17.90 -0.24 9.04
N GLU A 225 18.06 -0.51 10.34
CA GLU A 225 18.34 -1.87 10.84
C GLU A 225 17.14 -2.78 10.70
N ASP A 226 15.93 -2.31 11.04
CA ASP A 226 14.70 -3.08 10.90
C ASP A 226 14.32 -3.25 9.42
N GLY A 227 14.43 -2.17 8.65
CA GLY A 227 14.14 -2.20 7.21
C GLY A 227 15.00 -3.20 6.45
N LEU A 228 16.32 -3.18 6.67
CA LEU A 228 17.23 -4.14 6.05
C LEU A 228 16.96 -5.57 6.54
N ALA A 229 16.75 -5.76 7.85
CA ALA A 229 16.49 -7.09 8.40
C ALA A 229 15.23 -7.74 7.82
N ILE A 230 14.13 -6.96 7.67
CA ILE A 230 12.90 -7.44 7.01
C ILE A 230 13.17 -7.75 5.53
N TYR A 231 13.77 -6.80 4.81
CA TYR A 231 14.01 -6.92 3.38
C TYR A 231 14.91 -8.12 3.05
N ASP A 232 16.06 -8.25 3.74
CA ASP A 232 17.00 -9.33 3.50
C ASP A 232 16.42 -10.70 3.89
N SER A 233 15.66 -10.77 5.00
CA SER A 233 14.98 -12.01 5.40
C SER A 233 13.95 -12.46 4.35
N LEU A 234 13.19 -11.54 3.76
CA LEU A 234 12.26 -11.84 2.69
C LEU A 234 12.97 -12.28 1.41
N LEU A 235 14.12 -11.66 1.06
CA LEU A 235 14.94 -12.09 -0.07
C LEU A 235 15.45 -13.52 0.08
N GLU A 236 15.92 -13.90 1.27
CA GLU A 236 16.48 -15.23 1.56
C GLU A 236 15.43 -16.34 1.42
N VAL A 237 14.16 -16.05 1.69
CA VAL A 237 13.07 -17.02 1.49
C VAL A 237 12.48 -16.96 0.07
N GLY A 238 13.12 -16.26 -0.85
CA GLY A 238 12.81 -16.27 -2.27
C GLY A 238 11.74 -15.26 -2.71
N VAL A 239 11.44 -14.26 -1.88
CA VAL A 239 10.55 -13.15 -2.30
C VAL A 239 11.27 -12.29 -3.34
N VAL A 240 10.58 -11.95 -4.42
CA VAL A 240 11.11 -11.14 -5.50
C VAL A 240 10.86 -9.66 -5.23
N PRO A 241 11.89 -8.78 -5.19
CA PRO A 241 11.66 -7.34 -5.17
C PRO A 241 11.07 -6.91 -6.52
N VAL A 242 10.00 -6.13 -6.48
CA VAL A 242 9.35 -5.62 -7.69
C VAL A 242 9.29 -4.11 -7.70
N GLY A 243 9.36 -3.53 -8.89
CA GLY A 243 9.30 -2.09 -9.07
C GLY A 243 7.88 -1.55 -9.17
N ILE A 244 7.80 -0.21 -9.23
CA ILE A 244 6.51 0.50 -9.27
C ILE A 244 5.72 0.20 -10.56
N GLU A 245 6.39 -0.13 -11.68
CA GLU A 245 5.71 -0.53 -12.93
C GLU A 245 4.88 -1.80 -12.73
N THR A 246 5.39 -2.75 -11.95
CA THR A 246 4.64 -3.96 -11.61
C THR A 246 3.46 -3.65 -10.70
N TYR A 247 3.66 -2.85 -9.66
CA TYR A 247 2.63 -2.53 -8.66
C TYR A 247 1.55 -1.58 -9.20
N ALA A 248 1.96 -0.38 -9.65
CA ALA A 248 1.04 0.71 -9.97
C ALA A 248 0.50 0.65 -11.41
N ASN A 249 1.12 -0.14 -12.28
CA ASN A 249 0.67 -0.27 -13.67
C ASN A 249 0.16 -1.69 -13.96
N SER A 250 1.04 -2.65 -14.20
CA SER A 250 0.61 -3.91 -14.79
C SER A 250 -0.30 -4.75 -13.88
N ARG A 251 0.00 -4.86 -12.57
CA ARG A 251 -0.81 -5.70 -11.66
C ARG A 251 -2.17 -5.08 -11.32
N ARG A 252 -2.20 -3.77 -10.99
CA ARG A 252 -3.47 -3.11 -10.69
C ARG A 252 -4.41 -3.08 -11.90
N LEU A 253 -3.85 -2.89 -13.10
CA LEU A 253 -4.63 -2.88 -14.35
C LEU A 253 -5.30 -4.21 -14.64
N GLU A 254 -4.64 -5.34 -14.39
CA GLU A 254 -5.28 -6.67 -14.52
C GLU A 254 -6.54 -6.81 -13.66
N LYS A 255 -6.61 -6.10 -12.55
CA LYS A 255 -7.75 -6.11 -11.62
C LYS A 255 -8.73 -4.95 -11.87
N SER A 256 -8.45 -4.12 -12.86
CA SER A 256 -9.21 -2.89 -13.11
C SER A 256 -9.25 -1.92 -11.93
N PHE A 257 -8.24 -1.95 -11.06
CA PHE A 257 -8.11 -0.98 -9.98
C PHE A 257 -7.70 0.38 -10.52
N ARG A 258 -8.28 1.42 -9.97
CA ARG A 258 -8.04 2.82 -10.36
C ARG A 258 -6.79 3.36 -9.67
N LEU A 259 -6.16 4.31 -10.32
CA LEU A 259 -5.01 5.06 -9.79
C LEU A 259 -5.35 6.54 -9.73
N GLN A 260 -5.23 7.14 -8.56
CA GLN A 260 -5.36 8.59 -8.39
C GLN A 260 -4.28 9.30 -9.21
N GLY A 261 -4.69 10.37 -9.90
CA GLY A 261 -3.82 11.11 -10.80
C GLY A 261 -3.66 10.52 -12.22
N ALA A 262 -4.32 9.37 -12.49
CA ALA A 262 -4.33 8.76 -13.81
C ALA A 262 -5.74 8.34 -14.26
N ASP A 263 -6.48 7.65 -13.40
CA ASP A 263 -7.84 7.16 -13.68
C ASP A 263 -8.89 7.86 -12.81
N LEU A 264 -8.45 8.48 -11.72
CA LEU A 264 -9.27 9.22 -10.75
C LEU A 264 -8.70 10.62 -10.60
N GLU A 265 -9.54 11.59 -10.87
CA GLU A 265 -9.27 13.02 -10.76
C GLU A 265 -10.58 13.73 -10.37
N THR A 266 -10.50 15.00 -10.01
CA THR A 266 -11.67 15.79 -9.64
C THR A 266 -12.67 15.99 -10.79
N GLU A 267 -12.28 15.72 -12.03
CA GLU A 267 -13.15 15.75 -13.20
C GLU A 267 -14.11 14.53 -13.31
N TYR A 268 -13.84 13.46 -12.53
CA TYR A 268 -14.65 12.25 -12.52
C TYR A 268 -15.31 12.05 -11.16
N THR A 269 -16.60 11.76 -11.18
CA THR A 269 -17.32 11.35 -9.97
C THR A 269 -17.00 9.88 -9.63
N ALA A 270 -17.18 9.49 -8.38
CA ALA A 270 -17.02 8.10 -7.95
C ALA A 270 -17.91 7.13 -8.76
N ILE A 271 -19.10 7.59 -9.18
CA ILE A 271 -20.03 6.79 -10.01
C ILE A 271 -19.49 6.59 -11.42
N GLU A 272 -19.01 7.65 -12.08
CA GLU A 272 -18.40 7.57 -13.41
C GLU A 272 -17.13 6.70 -13.42
N ALA A 273 -16.34 6.78 -12.37
CA ALA A 273 -15.16 5.95 -12.17
C ALA A 273 -15.49 4.48 -11.82
N ALA A 274 -16.78 4.14 -11.65
CA ALA A 274 -17.25 2.81 -11.24
C ALA A 274 -16.62 2.33 -9.90
N ILE A 275 -16.42 3.26 -8.97
CA ILE A 275 -16.05 2.95 -7.60
C ILE A 275 -17.33 2.68 -6.81
N GLN A 276 -17.42 1.51 -6.17
CA GLN A 276 -18.57 1.08 -5.37
C GLN A 276 -18.23 1.04 -3.89
#